data_1643a32e746cbd5b5f108803b27192a7
#
_entry.id   1643a32e746cbd5b5f108803b27192a7
#
_cell.length_a   1.000
_cell.length_b   1.000
_cell.length_c   1.000
_cell.angle_alpha   90.00
_cell.angle_beta   90.00
_cell.angle_gamma   90.00
#
_symmetry.space_group_name_H-M   'P 1'
#
loop_
_entity.id
_entity.type
_entity.pdbx_description
1 polymer ?
#
loop_
_entity_poly.entity_id
_entity_poly.type
_entity_poly.pdbx_seq_one_letter_code
_entity_poly.pdbx_strand_id
1 'polypeptide(L)'
;MADISITAAYGSVVEDEGQLFVGFAEGEDEEEGYVLFRQPVGGGPVWFEASDETFGAEDAIESVVVGPKGFEVTIRPVKRSAFGFAATVAVRIGPGCEDRAEALAALKGMLGGLWRE
;
A
#
# COMPACT_ATOMS: atom_id res chain seq x y z
N MET A 1 -0.54 -7.94 15.79
CA MET A 1 0.79 -7.93 15.15
C MET A 1 0.65 -8.22 13.66
N ALA A 2 1.29 -7.43 12.81
CA ALA A 2 1.19 -7.62 11.37
C ALA A 2 2.11 -8.74 10.89
N ASP A 3 1.68 -9.46 9.87
CA ASP A 3 2.46 -10.55 9.28
C ASP A 3 3.63 -10.03 8.43
N ILE A 4 3.42 -8.86 7.80
CA ILE A 4 4.46 -8.17 7.03
C ILE A 4 4.50 -6.74 7.57
N SER A 5 5.72 -6.22 7.73
CA SER A 5 5.89 -4.88 8.27
C SER A 5 7.01 -4.16 7.54
N ILE A 6 6.76 -2.92 7.12
CA ILE A 6 7.78 -2.07 6.52
C ILE A 6 7.80 -0.71 7.21
N THR A 7 8.95 -0.04 7.16
CA THR A 7 9.11 1.32 7.67
C THR A 7 9.43 2.21 6.48
N ALA A 8 8.46 3.03 6.07
CA ALA A 8 8.60 3.84 4.87
C ALA A 8 9.45 5.09 5.11
N ALA A 9 10.42 5.30 4.25
CA ALA A 9 11.22 6.52 4.20
C ALA A 9 10.80 7.42 3.04
N TYR A 10 10.04 6.88 2.08
CA TYR A 10 9.59 7.61 0.89
C TYR A 10 8.16 7.26 0.56
N GLY A 11 7.36 8.27 0.22
CA GLY A 11 6.07 8.09 -0.42
C GLY A 11 6.16 8.55 -1.86
N SER A 12 5.34 8.01 -2.74
CA SER A 12 5.32 8.43 -4.13
C SER A 12 3.91 8.37 -4.70
N VAL A 13 3.63 9.30 -5.61
CA VAL A 13 2.39 9.31 -6.39
C VAL A 13 2.78 9.54 -7.84
N VAL A 14 2.46 8.58 -8.69
CA VAL A 14 2.80 8.66 -10.12
C VAL A 14 1.59 8.27 -10.95
N GLU A 15 1.29 9.06 -11.97
CA GLU A 15 0.28 8.71 -12.96
C GLU A 15 1.01 8.39 -14.26
N ASP A 16 0.80 7.21 -14.80
CA ASP A 16 1.47 6.76 -16.00
C ASP A 16 0.59 5.78 -16.76
N GLU A 17 0.48 5.97 -18.07
CA GLU A 17 -0.28 5.11 -18.98
C GLU A 17 -1.71 4.82 -18.50
N GLY A 18 -2.38 5.83 -17.94
CA GLY A 18 -3.75 5.69 -17.47
C GLY A 18 -3.89 4.98 -16.12
N GLN A 19 -2.80 4.78 -15.41
CA GLN A 19 -2.80 4.17 -14.07
C GLN A 19 -2.28 5.16 -13.04
N LEU A 20 -2.87 5.12 -11.86
CA LEU A 20 -2.37 5.87 -10.71
C LEU A 20 -1.63 4.91 -9.79
N PHE A 21 -0.39 5.25 -9.47
CA PHE A 21 0.47 4.48 -8.58
C PHE A 21 0.71 5.25 -7.29
N VAL A 22 0.47 4.62 -6.15
CA VAL A 22 0.81 5.18 -4.84
C VAL A 22 1.72 4.18 -4.15
N GLY A 23 2.90 4.60 -3.76
CA GLY A 23 3.89 3.72 -3.16
C GLY A 23 4.46 4.26 -1.86
N PHE A 24 4.91 3.35 -1.03
CA PHE A 24 5.66 3.65 0.20
C PHE A 24 6.82 2.67 0.27
N ALA A 25 8.03 3.18 0.38
CA ALA A 25 9.23 2.36 0.31
C ALA A 25 10.21 2.67 1.44
N GLU A 26 10.96 1.65 1.87
CA GLU A 26 11.99 1.82 2.90
C GLU A 26 13.23 2.52 2.35
N GLY A 27 13.48 2.40 1.06
CA GLY A 27 14.61 3.04 0.41
C GLY A 27 14.49 2.95 -1.11
N GLU A 28 15.56 3.33 -1.80
CA GLU A 28 15.59 3.33 -3.27
C GLU A 28 16.07 2.00 -3.86
N ASP A 29 16.59 1.11 -3.03
CA ASP A 29 17.10 -0.18 -3.44
C ASP A 29 15.95 -1.17 -3.65
N GLU A 30 15.99 -1.93 -4.73
CA GLU A 30 14.97 -2.94 -5.04
C GLU A 30 14.87 -4.03 -3.98
N GLU A 31 15.93 -4.24 -3.19
CA GLU A 31 15.93 -5.23 -2.12
C GLU A 31 15.27 -4.74 -0.84
N GLU A 32 14.99 -3.45 -0.75
CA GLU A 32 14.31 -2.89 0.42
C GLU A 32 12.81 -3.04 0.32
N GLY A 33 12.13 -3.11 1.48
CA GLY A 33 10.70 -3.31 1.53
C GLY A 33 9.90 -2.15 0.94
N TYR A 34 8.75 -2.47 0.35
CA TYR A 34 7.82 -1.47 -0.16
C TYR A 34 6.41 -2.00 -0.21
N VAL A 35 5.45 -1.10 -0.35
CA VAL A 35 4.08 -1.44 -0.77
C VAL A 35 3.72 -0.57 -1.96
N LEU A 36 2.95 -1.12 -2.89
CA LEU A 36 2.48 -0.40 -4.07
C LEU A 36 0.99 -0.63 -4.25
N PHE A 37 0.26 0.47 -4.46
CA PHE A 37 -1.16 0.45 -4.77
C PHE A 37 -1.31 1.02 -6.18
N ARG A 38 -2.07 0.34 -7.03
CA ARG A 38 -2.28 0.76 -8.42
C ARG A 38 -3.74 0.64 -8.79
N GLN A 39 -4.26 1.64 -9.47
CA GLN A 39 -5.64 1.65 -9.93
C GLN A 39 -5.73 2.39 -11.26
N PRO A 40 -6.58 1.97 -12.20
CA PRO A 40 -6.84 2.76 -13.40
C PRO A 40 -7.36 4.15 -13.02
N VAL A 41 -6.90 5.18 -13.72
CA VAL A 41 -7.43 6.53 -13.55
C VAL A 41 -8.90 6.49 -13.98
N GLY A 42 -9.80 6.89 -13.17
CA GLY A 42 -11.24 6.77 -13.47
C GLY A 42 -11.91 5.64 -12.71
N GLY A 43 -11.14 4.83 -12.00
CA GLY A 43 -11.68 3.79 -11.13
C GLY A 43 -11.49 2.38 -11.64
N GLY A 44 -11.69 1.43 -10.76
CA GLY A 44 -11.54 0.01 -11.05
C GLY A 44 -10.88 -0.71 -9.88
N PRO A 45 -10.57 -2.00 -10.02
CA PRO A 45 -9.93 -2.76 -8.96
C PRO A 45 -8.58 -2.16 -8.58
N VAL A 46 -8.26 -2.19 -7.30
CA VAL A 46 -6.96 -1.74 -6.79
C VAL A 46 -6.02 -2.93 -6.74
N TRP A 47 -4.88 -2.81 -7.42
CA TRP A 47 -3.78 -3.76 -7.30
C TRP A 47 -2.97 -3.38 -6.07
N PHE A 48 -2.66 -4.36 -5.23
CA PHE A 48 -1.80 -4.16 -4.06
C PHE A 48 -0.67 -5.18 -4.10
N GLU A 49 0.55 -4.72 -3.91
CA GLU A 49 1.71 -5.61 -3.79
C GLU A 49 2.61 -5.16 -2.65
N ALA A 50 3.34 -6.12 -2.08
CA ALA A 50 4.23 -5.89 -0.95
C ALA A 50 5.58 -6.55 -1.21
N SER A 51 6.62 -5.73 -1.35
CA SER A 51 8.03 -6.13 -1.44
C SER A 51 8.46 -6.97 -2.64
N ASP A 52 7.52 -7.41 -3.49
CA ASP A 52 7.83 -8.19 -4.69
C ASP A 52 6.60 -8.16 -5.59
N GLU A 53 6.81 -8.03 -6.90
CA GLU A 53 5.69 -8.01 -7.85
C GLU A 53 4.93 -9.34 -7.90
N THR A 54 5.58 -10.44 -7.46
CA THR A 54 4.90 -11.74 -7.34
C THR A 54 4.06 -11.85 -6.08
N PHE A 55 4.22 -10.91 -5.14
CA PHE A 55 3.40 -10.83 -3.93
C PHE A 55 2.37 -9.73 -4.11
N GLY A 56 1.44 -9.94 -5.04
CA GLY A 56 0.40 -8.96 -5.32
C GLY A 56 -0.84 -9.58 -5.93
N ALA A 57 -1.95 -8.84 -5.84
CA ALA A 57 -3.22 -9.24 -6.44
C ALA A 57 -4.15 -8.05 -6.58
N GLU A 58 -5.09 -8.16 -7.53
CA GLU A 58 -6.17 -7.19 -7.66
C GLU A 58 -7.25 -7.47 -6.61
N ASP A 59 -7.91 -6.41 -6.16
CA ASP A 59 -9.04 -6.50 -5.24
C ASP A 59 -8.69 -7.28 -3.96
N ALA A 60 -7.45 -7.09 -3.48
CA ALA A 60 -6.93 -7.84 -2.34
C ALA A 60 -7.17 -7.16 -0.98
N ILE A 61 -7.56 -5.90 -0.97
CA ILE A 61 -7.65 -5.11 0.25
C ILE A 61 -9.05 -5.20 0.87
N GLU A 62 -9.12 -5.67 2.11
CA GLU A 62 -10.37 -5.66 2.86
C GLU A 62 -10.58 -4.32 3.55
N SER A 63 -9.52 -3.79 4.15
CA SER A 63 -9.55 -2.46 4.78
C SER A 63 -8.14 -1.95 5.01
N VAL A 64 -8.03 -0.63 5.16
CA VAL A 64 -6.80 0.03 5.59
C VAL A 64 -7.15 0.88 6.80
N VAL A 65 -6.52 0.60 7.93
CA VAL A 65 -6.74 1.35 9.17
C VAL A 65 -5.54 2.26 9.41
N VAL A 66 -5.82 3.54 9.58
CA VAL A 66 -4.79 4.57 9.77
C VAL A 66 -4.67 4.93 11.23
N GLY A 67 -3.45 4.99 11.72
CA GLY A 67 -3.14 5.39 13.07
C GLY A 67 -2.04 6.45 13.10
N PRO A 68 -1.59 6.84 14.30
CA PRO A 68 -0.61 7.91 14.43
C PRO A 68 0.78 7.57 13.88
N LYS A 69 1.07 6.29 13.69
CA LYS A 69 2.39 5.82 13.24
C LYS A 69 2.41 5.29 11.81
N GLY A 70 1.27 5.30 11.12
CA GLY A 70 1.18 4.77 9.77
C GLY A 70 -0.16 4.10 9.53
N PHE A 71 -0.16 3.04 8.74
CA PHE A 71 -1.41 2.32 8.46
C PHE A 71 -1.18 0.81 8.40
N GLU A 72 -2.28 0.06 8.48
CA GLU A 72 -2.25 -1.39 8.37
C GLU A 72 -3.28 -1.83 7.34
N VAL A 73 -2.82 -2.62 6.38
CA VAL A 73 -3.66 -3.20 5.34
C VAL A 73 -4.08 -4.59 5.78
N THR A 74 -5.39 -4.85 5.75
CA THR A 74 -5.92 -6.20 5.95
C THR A 74 -6.20 -6.78 4.58
N ILE A 75 -5.65 -7.97 4.31
CA ILE A 75 -5.80 -8.66 3.04
C ILE A 75 -7.03 -9.54 3.09
N ARG A 76 -7.85 -9.49 2.04
CA ARG A 76 -9.05 -10.33 1.95
C ARG A 76 -8.66 -11.80 2.03
N PRO A 77 -9.38 -12.62 2.83
CA PRO A 77 -9.02 -14.03 3.01
C PRO A 77 -8.81 -14.80 1.71
N VAL A 78 -9.64 -14.52 0.69
CA VAL A 78 -9.56 -15.22 -0.61
C VAL A 78 -8.32 -14.85 -1.41
N LYS A 79 -7.60 -13.79 -1.02
CA LYS A 79 -6.40 -13.32 -1.71
C LYS A 79 -5.10 -13.57 -0.95
N ARG A 80 -5.18 -14.11 0.26
CA ARG A 80 -3.98 -14.29 1.10
C ARG A 80 -2.91 -15.19 0.50
N SER A 81 -3.29 -16.15 -0.32
CA SER A 81 -2.32 -17.02 -0.98
C SER A 81 -1.34 -16.25 -1.87
N ALA A 82 -1.77 -15.12 -2.44
CA ALA A 82 -0.90 -14.27 -3.25
C ALA A 82 0.17 -13.53 -2.42
N PHE A 83 0.02 -13.53 -1.09
CA PHE A 83 0.91 -12.83 -0.16
C PHE A 83 1.59 -13.80 0.83
N GLY A 84 1.78 -15.04 0.42
CA GLY A 84 2.38 -16.04 1.30
C GLY A 84 1.52 -16.34 2.52
N PHE A 85 0.20 -16.23 2.38
CA PHE A 85 -0.79 -16.41 3.43
C PHE A 85 -0.75 -15.36 4.54
N ALA A 86 -0.12 -14.21 4.28
CA ALA A 86 -0.16 -13.09 5.20
C ALA A 86 -1.57 -12.51 5.26
N ALA A 87 -2.01 -12.16 6.44
CA ALA A 87 -3.32 -11.54 6.67
C ALA A 87 -3.24 -10.02 6.72
N THR A 88 -2.13 -9.47 7.19
CA THR A 88 -1.95 -8.03 7.39
C THR A 88 -0.58 -7.55 6.98
N VAL A 89 -0.55 -6.31 6.49
CA VAL A 89 0.69 -5.60 6.13
C VAL A 89 0.69 -4.26 6.83
N ALA A 90 1.64 -4.03 7.73
CA ALA A 90 1.76 -2.75 8.42
C ALA A 90 2.80 -1.88 7.74
N VAL A 91 2.46 -0.62 7.55
CA VAL A 91 3.37 0.38 7.01
C VAL A 91 3.55 1.46 8.06
N ARG A 92 4.74 1.54 8.64
CA ARG A 92 5.09 2.58 9.60
C ARG A 92 5.61 3.79 8.83
N ILE A 93 5.07 4.97 9.12
CA ILE A 93 5.45 6.21 8.44
C ILE A 93 5.90 7.20 9.50
N GLY A 94 7.20 7.50 9.49
CA GLY A 94 7.78 8.48 10.42
C GLY A 94 7.67 9.91 9.89
N PRO A 95 8.00 10.90 10.73
CA PRO A 95 7.96 12.31 10.33
C PRO A 95 9.00 12.65 9.24
N GLY A 96 10.03 11.82 9.09
CA GLY A 96 11.04 12.00 8.06
C GLY A 96 10.70 11.37 6.71
N CYS A 97 9.54 10.71 6.59
CA CYS A 97 9.13 10.12 5.33
C CYS A 97 8.84 11.20 4.29
N GLU A 98 9.55 11.17 3.16
CA GLU A 98 9.36 12.15 2.09
C GLU A 98 8.02 11.94 1.39
N ASP A 99 7.35 13.03 1.04
CA ASP A 99 6.07 13.05 0.32
C ASP A 99 4.93 12.25 0.98
N ARG A 100 5.04 12.00 2.27
CA ARG A 100 4.03 11.20 2.99
C ARG A 100 2.62 11.77 2.91
N ALA A 101 2.49 13.09 3.03
CA ALA A 101 1.16 13.73 3.02
C ALA A 101 0.48 13.58 1.67
N GLU A 102 1.23 13.76 0.59
CA GLU A 102 0.73 13.60 -0.78
C GLU A 102 0.34 12.16 -1.04
N ALA A 103 1.20 11.21 -0.65
CA ALA A 103 0.96 9.79 -0.86
C ALA A 103 -0.25 9.30 -0.04
N LEU A 104 -0.37 9.73 1.21
CA LEU A 104 -1.52 9.33 2.05
C LEU A 104 -2.83 9.91 1.52
N ALA A 105 -2.81 11.16 1.05
CA ALA A 105 -4.00 11.78 0.47
C ALA A 105 -4.45 11.05 -0.80
N ALA A 106 -3.50 10.69 -1.66
CA ALA A 106 -3.79 9.95 -2.88
C ALA A 106 -4.34 8.56 -2.56
N LEU A 107 -3.75 7.89 -1.58
CA LEU A 107 -4.21 6.56 -1.16
C LEU A 107 -5.63 6.60 -0.60
N LYS A 108 -5.92 7.60 0.22
CA LYS A 108 -7.28 7.79 0.76
C LYS A 108 -8.30 7.95 -0.36
N GLY A 109 -7.97 8.75 -1.37
CA GLY A 109 -8.83 8.93 -2.53
C GLY A 109 -9.02 7.64 -3.33
N MET A 110 -7.96 6.86 -3.50
CA MET A 110 -8.00 5.60 -4.22
C MET A 110 -8.86 4.55 -3.52
N LEU A 111 -8.72 4.43 -2.20
CA LEU A 111 -9.37 3.37 -1.43
C LEU A 111 -10.81 3.67 -1.03
N GLY A 112 -11.19 4.94 -0.94
CA GLY A 112 -12.55 5.31 -0.59
C GLY A 112 -13.03 4.67 0.71
N GLY A 113 -14.09 3.90 0.65
CA GLY A 113 -14.70 3.26 1.81
C GLY A 113 -13.85 2.21 2.52
N LEU A 114 -12.75 1.78 1.92
CA LEU A 114 -11.83 0.85 2.56
C LEU A 114 -10.89 1.56 3.54
N TRP A 115 -10.77 2.87 3.41
CA TRP A 115 -9.92 3.70 4.26
C TRP A 115 -10.63 4.02 5.56
N ARG A 116 -9.98 3.71 6.68
CA ARG A 116 -10.55 3.92 8.03
C ARG A 116 -9.55 4.67 8.91
N GLU A 117 -10.02 5.76 9.50
CA GLU A 117 -9.20 6.57 10.39
C GLU A 117 -9.64 6.45 11.83
#